data_e42cfcfbb90ba9ce0042640367db9542
#
_entry.id   e42cfcfbb90ba9ce0042640367db9542
#
_cell.length_a   1.000
_cell.length_b   1.000
_cell.length_c   1.000
_cell.angle_alpha   90.00
_cell.angle_beta   90.00
_cell.angle_gamma   90.00
#
_symmetry.space_group_name_H-M   'P 1'
#
loop_
_entity.id
_entity.type
_entity.pdbx_description
1 polymer ?
#
loop_
_entity_poly.entity_id
_entity_poly.type
_entity_poly.pdbx_seq_one_letter_code
_entity_poly.pdbx_strand_id
1 'polypeptide(L)'
;IARHAYGDVYKASEMKIPGPGKCELVYTAEDGTETRELIHNFTGAGVVQGQHNLNDSIESFARSCFSYALSTRQDLWFATKDTISKKYDHTFKDIFQDVFEKNYKDAFEKAGIEYFYTLIDDAVARVMKSKGGFIWACKNYDGDVMSDMISSAFGSLAMMTSVLVSPHGYYEYEAAHGTVQRHYYKHLKGEETSTNSVATIFAWTGALRKRGELDKNQALCDFADKLEAACLKTIESGKMTKDLALITTIENPVVLNSENFIKAIRTELEASLS
;
A
#
# COMPACT_ATOMS: atom_id res chain seq x y z
N ILE A 1 -1.60 5.03 2.07
CA ILE A 1 -0.34 4.40 2.61
C ILE A 1 0.61 4.17 1.45
N ALA A 2 1.85 4.66 1.54
CA ALA A 2 2.93 4.31 0.63
C ALA A 2 3.83 3.26 1.33
N ARG A 3 3.96 2.08 0.73
CA ARG A 3 4.70 0.95 1.29
C ARG A 3 5.99 0.73 0.49
N HIS A 4 7.13 0.62 1.17
CA HIS A 4 8.38 0.19 0.54
C HIS A 4 8.27 -1.28 0.13
N ALA A 5 8.42 -1.59 -1.14
CA ALA A 5 8.17 -2.92 -1.69
C ALA A 5 9.39 -3.87 -1.60
N TYR A 6 10.36 -3.59 -0.74
CA TYR A 6 11.60 -4.38 -0.62
C TYR A 6 12.07 -4.52 0.83
N GLY A 7 12.79 -5.62 1.11
CA GLY A 7 13.55 -5.78 2.35
C GLY A 7 12.70 -6.14 3.56
N ASP A 8 13.22 -5.81 4.74
CA ASP A 8 12.62 -6.04 6.06
C ASP A 8 12.28 -7.53 6.29
N VAL A 9 11.16 -7.81 6.93
CA VAL A 9 10.68 -9.18 7.22
C VAL A 9 10.51 -10.03 5.96
N TYR A 10 10.13 -9.42 4.83
CA TYR A 10 9.86 -10.12 3.57
C TYR A 10 11.11 -10.66 2.86
N LYS A 11 12.29 -10.21 3.27
CA LYS A 11 13.60 -10.68 2.79
C LYS A 11 14.50 -11.13 3.95
N ALA A 12 13.90 -11.49 5.07
CA ALA A 12 14.63 -11.95 6.25
C ALA A 12 15.20 -13.36 6.06
N SER A 13 16.35 -13.58 6.71
CA SER A 13 16.90 -14.92 6.91
C SER A 13 16.63 -15.36 8.35
N GLU A 14 16.22 -16.61 8.54
CA GLU A 14 15.83 -17.13 9.85
C GLU A 14 16.59 -18.40 10.20
N MET A 15 16.86 -18.57 11.49
CA MET A 15 17.50 -19.77 12.00
C MET A 15 16.91 -20.18 13.35
N LYS A 16 16.60 -21.47 13.50
CA LYS A 16 16.29 -22.07 14.80
C LYS A 16 17.57 -22.38 15.55
N ILE A 17 17.63 -21.97 16.81
CA ILE A 17 18.74 -22.24 17.72
C ILE A 17 18.36 -23.48 18.55
N PRO A 18 19.12 -24.60 18.43
CA PRO A 18 18.71 -25.88 19.05
C PRO A 18 19.01 -25.94 20.57
N GLY A 19 19.89 -25.09 21.09
CA GLY A 19 20.31 -25.12 22.50
C GLY A 19 21.25 -23.99 22.87
N PRO A 20 21.92 -24.06 24.00
CA PRO A 20 22.85 -23.04 24.47
C PRO A 20 23.97 -22.76 23.44
N GLY A 21 24.33 -21.50 23.28
CA GLY A 21 25.37 -21.09 22.35
C GLY A 21 25.40 -19.61 22.05
N LYS A 22 26.40 -19.15 21.34
CA LYS A 22 26.61 -17.77 20.92
C LYS A 22 26.08 -17.57 19.49
N CYS A 23 25.32 -16.52 19.26
CA CYS A 23 24.89 -16.11 17.93
C CYS A 23 25.43 -14.71 17.62
N GLU A 24 26.01 -14.54 16.43
CA GLU A 24 26.61 -13.30 15.96
C GLU A 24 26.07 -12.94 14.56
N LEU A 25 25.94 -11.65 14.29
CA LEU A 25 25.83 -11.09 12.95
C LEU A 25 27.24 -10.84 12.43
N VAL A 26 27.57 -11.37 11.26
CA VAL A 26 28.89 -11.23 10.64
C VAL A 26 28.74 -10.61 9.27
N TYR A 27 29.51 -9.55 9.00
CA TYR A 27 29.69 -8.99 7.68
C TYR A 27 31.15 -9.24 7.26
N THR A 28 31.35 -9.86 6.10
CA THR A 28 32.66 -10.08 5.50
C THR A 28 32.76 -9.23 4.24
N ALA A 29 33.66 -8.27 4.24
CA ALA A 29 33.93 -7.42 3.08
C ALA A 29 34.66 -8.18 1.97
N GLU A 30 34.71 -7.62 0.75
CA GLU A 30 35.40 -8.25 -0.40
C GLU A 30 36.88 -8.48 -0.17
N ASP A 31 37.54 -7.63 0.63
CA ASP A 31 38.96 -7.78 1.04
C ASP A 31 39.17 -8.83 2.14
N GLY A 32 38.12 -9.50 2.61
CA GLY A 32 38.12 -10.47 3.67
C GLY A 32 38.06 -9.89 5.09
N THR A 33 37.96 -8.58 5.24
CA THR A 33 37.80 -7.94 6.56
C THR A 33 36.42 -8.29 7.15
N GLU A 34 36.36 -8.71 8.41
CA GLU A 34 35.16 -9.09 9.10
C GLU A 34 34.76 -8.07 10.17
N THR A 35 33.49 -7.74 10.21
CA THR A 35 32.84 -7.03 11.32
C THR A 35 31.82 -7.96 11.97
N ARG A 36 31.91 -8.09 13.30
CA ARG A 36 31.04 -8.99 14.09
C ARG A 36 30.27 -8.22 15.15
N GLU A 37 28.99 -8.51 15.28
CA GLU A 37 28.12 -7.96 16.31
C GLU A 37 27.44 -9.12 17.04
N LEU A 38 27.55 -9.15 18.37
CA LEU A 38 26.87 -10.17 19.17
C LEU A 38 25.35 -9.93 19.13
N ILE A 39 24.60 -10.92 18.64
CA ILE A 39 23.13 -10.90 18.73
C ILE A 39 22.73 -11.34 20.15
N HIS A 40 23.11 -12.56 20.57
CA HIS A 40 22.73 -13.07 21.87
C HIS A 40 23.59 -14.31 22.26
N ASN A 41 23.76 -14.47 23.59
CA ASN A 41 24.25 -15.71 24.20
C ASN A 41 23.04 -16.51 24.68
N PHE A 42 22.63 -17.51 23.91
CA PHE A 42 21.50 -18.36 24.24
C PHE A 42 21.84 -19.30 25.40
N THR A 43 20.94 -19.39 26.37
CA THR A 43 21.01 -20.36 27.47
C THR A 43 20.16 -21.61 27.21
N GLY A 44 19.39 -21.62 26.13
CA GLY A 44 18.52 -22.71 25.70
C GLY A 44 18.14 -22.53 24.21
N ALA A 45 17.17 -23.30 23.77
CA ALA A 45 16.66 -23.19 22.42
C ALA A 45 15.97 -21.83 22.14
N GLY A 46 16.03 -21.37 20.90
CA GLY A 46 15.47 -20.09 20.50
C GLY A 46 15.35 -19.93 18.98
N VAL A 47 15.19 -18.70 18.53
CA VAL A 47 15.10 -18.32 17.12
C VAL A 47 15.83 -17.01 16.88
N VAL A 48 16.43 -16.86 15.70
CA VAL A 48 17.08 -15.62 15.23
C VAL A 48 16.54 -15.27 13.87
N GLN A 49 16.35 -13.98 13.62
CA GLN A 49 15.99 -13.40 12.34
C GLN A 49 16.96 -12.27 11.99
N GLY A 50 17.48 -12.27 10.78
CA GLY A 50 18.28 -11.19 10.20
C GLY A 50 17.52 -10.50 9.08
N GLN A 51 17.41 -9.18 9.14
CA GLN A 51 16.79 -8.34 8.12
C GLN A 51 17.83 -7.47 7.44
N HIS A 52 17.57 -7.08 6.20
CA HIS A 52 18.43 -6.15 5.47
C HIS A 52 17.63 -5.21 4.60
N ASN A 53 18.28 -4.12 4.19
CA ASN A 53 17.81 -3.23 3.13
C ASN A 53 19.00 -2.65 2.37
N LEU A 54 18.73 -2.03 1.23
CA LEU A 54 19.74 -1.38 0.39
C LEU A 54 19.49 0.11 0.35
N ASN A 55 20.52 0.93 0.50
CA ASN A 55 20.40 2.38 0.45
C ASN A 55 19.76 2.86 -0.86
N ASP A 56 20.16 2.29 -2.00
CA ASP A 56 19.59 2.62 -3.31
C ASP A 56 18.09 2.30 -3.39
N SER A 57 17.65 1.19 -2.75
CA SER A 57 16.23 0.83 -2.68
C SER A 57 15.44 1.81 -1.81
N ILE A 58 16.01 2.24 -0.69
CA ILE A 58 15.40 3.24 0.21
C ILE A 58 15.31 4.59 -0.50
N GLU A 59 16.38 5.02 -1.19
CA GLU A 59 16.39 6.25 -1.96
C GLU A 59 15.36 6.21 -3.10
N SER A 60 15.27 5.11 -3.84
CA SER A 60 14.28 4.89 -4.89
C SER A 60 12.85 5.04 -4.34
N PHE A 61 12.57 4.44 -3.19
CA PHE A 61 11.29 4.57 -2.50
C PHE A 61 11.00 6.01 -2.07
N ALA A 62 11.97 6.69 -1.47
CA ALA A 62 11.84 8.09 -1.08
C ALA A 62 11.49 8.99 -2.29
N ARG A 63 12.20 8.84 -3.40
CA ARG A 63 11.93 9.57 -4.65
C ARG A 63 10.54 9.29 -5.21
N SER A 64 10.09 8.03 -5.18
CA SER A 64 8.74 7.66 -5.59
C SER A 64 7.69 8.34 -4.71
N CYS A 65 7.87 8.34 -3.39
CA CYS A 65 6.96 8.98 -2.44
C CYS A 65 6.88 10.51 -2.67
N PHE A 66 8.01 11.19 -2.78
CA PHE A 66 8.05 12.65 -3.00
C PHE A 66 7.44 13.03 -4.35
N SER A 67 7.76 12.31 -5.41
CA SER A 67 7.19 12.57 -6.75
C SER A 67 5.69 12.34 -6.78
N TYR A 68 5.20 11.30 -6.10
CA TYR A 68 3.78 11.01 -5.99
C TYR A 68 3.04 12.06 -5.16
N ALA A 69 3.62 12.50 -4.04
CA ALA A 69 3.07 13.58 -3.21
C ALA A 69 2.91 14.88 -4.01
N LEU A 70 3.91 15.26 -4.79
CA LEU A 70 3.83 16.42 -5.70
C LEU A 70 2.73 16.25 -6.76
N SER A 71 2.60 15.07 -7.37
CA SER A 71 1.61 14.81 -8.41
C SER A 71 0.17 14.87 -7.88
N THR A 72 -0.05 14.44 -6.64
CA THR A 72 -1.36 14.42 -5.98
C THR A 72 -1.61 15.67 -5.11
N ARG A 73 -0.60 16.54 -4.93
CA ARG A 73 -0.63 17.69 -4.03
C ARG A 73 -1.06 17.33 -2.61
N GLN A 74 -0.45 16.29 -2.06
CA GLN A 74 -0.71 15.81 -0.70
C GLN A 74 0.54 15.92 0.15
N ASP A 75 0.38 16.21 1.43
CA ASP A 75 1.46 16.14 2.40
C ASP A 75 2.05 14.73 2.45
N LEU A 76 3.31 14.62 2.80
CA LEU A 76 4.00 13.35 2.96
C LEU A 76 4.50 13.18 4.41
N TRP A 77 3.98 12.17 5.09
CA TRP A 77 4.48 11.73 6.38
C TRP A 77 5.33 10.49 6.19
N PHE A 78 6.51 10.49 6.78
CA PHE A 78 7.34 9.28 6.84
C PHE A 78 7.53 8.87 8.30
N ALA A 79 7.41 7.58 8.58
CA ALA A 79 7.49 7.09 9.96
C ALA A 79 8.28 5.80 10.08
N THR A 80 9.14 5.75 11.10
CA THR A 80 9.89 4.57 11.53
C THR A 80 10.02 4.57 13.05
N LYS A 81 10.76 3.62 13.64
CA LYS A 81 11.06 3.60 15.07
C LYS A 81 12.56 3.81 15.32
N ASP A 82 13.14 4.88 14.77
CA ASP A 82 14.57 5.19 14.85
C ASP A 82 15.11 5.39 16.28
N THR A 83 14.27 5.69 17.24
CA THR A 83 14.64 5.76 18.65
C THR A 83 14.99 4.39 19.25
N ILE A 84 14.52 3.31 18.66
CA ILE A 84 14.81 1.92 19.05
C ILE A 84 15.77 1.28 18.05
N SER A 85 15.42 1.30 16.76
CA SER A 85 16.24 0.78 15.67
C SER A 85 17.21 1.87 15.18
N LYS A 86 18.25 2.14 15.98
CA LYS A 86 19.14 3.30 15.84
C LYS A 86 20.07 3.25 14.61
N LYS A 87 20.22 2.11 13.97
CA LYS A 87 20.98 1.96 12.72
C LYS A 87 20.02 1.76 11.56
N TYR A 88 19.21 0.71 11.60
CA TYR A 88 18.34 0.31 10.49
C TYR A 88 17.28 1.38 10.16
N ASP A 89 16.41 1.72 11.11
CA ASP A 89 15.36 2.71 10.90
C ASP A 89 15.90 4.13 10.76
N HIS A 90 16.99 4.43 11.45
CA HIS A 90 17.65 5.73 11.33
C HIS A 90 18.23 5.96 9.94
N THR A 91 18.78 4.93 9.29
CA THR A 91 19.24 5.00 7.90
C THR A 91 18.11 5.39 6.94
N PHE A 92 16.92 4.83 7.12
CA PHE A 92 15.74 5.24 6.33
C PHE A 92 15.40 6.71 6.52
N LYS A 93 15.39 7.18 7.77
CA LYS A 93 15.12 8.57 8.10
C LYS A 93 16.12 9.50 7.45
N ASP A 94 17.41 9.20 7.56
CA ASP A 94 18.48 10.03 7.02
C ASP A 94 18.41 10.12 5.49
N ILE A 95 18.19 8.99 4.81
CA ILE A 95 18.06 8.96 3.35
C ILE A 95 16.84 9.77 2.89
N PHE A 96 15.69 9.60 3.54
CA PHE A 96 14.49 10.41 3.22
C PHE A 96 14.75 11.89 3.40
N GLN A 97 15.38 12.30 4.50
CA GLN A 97 15.70 13.69 4.79
C GLN A 97 16.67 14.26 3.75
N ASP A 98 17.71 13.51 3.43
CA ASP A 98 18.74 13.92 2.46
C ASP A 98 18.15 14.08 1.04
N VAL A 99 17.33 13.15 0.60
CA VAL A 99 16.62 13.20 -0.68
C VAL A 99 15.66 14.41 -0.72
N PHE A 100 14.91 14.65 0.35
CA PHE A 100 14.02 15.79 0.44
C PHE A 100 14.76 17.10 0.32
N GLU A 101 15.76 17.34 1.15
CA GLU A 101 16.50 18.60 1.18
C GLU A 101 17.21 18.90 -0.13
N LYS A 102 17.79 17.88 -0.76
CA LYS A 102 18.55 18.06 -2.01
C LYS A 102 17.69 18.21 -3.26
N ASN A 103 16.51 17.58 -3.30
CA ASN A 103 15.80 17.42 -4.57
C ASN A 103 14.35 17.92 -4.55
N TYR A 104 13.68 17.98 -3.40
CA TYR A 104 12.23 18.17 -3.37
C TYR A 104 11.75 19.38 -2.55
N LYS A 105 12.57 19.91 -1.65
CA LYS A 105 12.18 20.99 -0.73
C LYS A 105 11.55 22.17 -1.44
N ASP A 106 12.22 22.75 -2.43
CA ASP A 106 11.72 23.93 -3.16
C ASP A 106 10.41 23.62 -3.93
N ALA A 107 10.27 22.38 -4.42
CA ALA A 107 9.07 21.96 -5.14
C ALA A 107 7.87 21.79 -4.18
N PHE A 108 8.10 21.25 -2.97
CA PHE A 108 7.10 21.13 -1.92
C PHE A 108 6.65 22.49 -1.43
N GLU A 109 7.58 23.42 -1.15
CA GLU A 109 7.26 24.79 -0.78
C GLU A 109 6.40 25.50 -1.85
N LYS A 110 6.75 25.38 -3.13
CA LYS A 110 5.98 25.94 -4.25
C LYS A 110 4.60 25.30 -4.41
N ALA A 111 4.47 24.00 -4.10
CA ALA A 111 3.20 23.29 -4.16
C ALA A 111 2.31 23.54 -2.93
N GLY A 112 2.86 24.11 -1.85
CA GLY A 112 2.16 24.35 -0.59
C GLY A 112 1.83 23.05 0.16
N ILE A 113 2.70 22.04 0.06
CA ILE A 113 2.58 20.75 0.76
C ILE A 113 3.80 20.54 1.66
N GLU A 114 3.61 19.73 2.69
CA GLU A 114 4.62 19.51 3.73
C GLU A 114 5.16 18.08 3.72
N TYR A 115 6.44 17.96 4.07
CA TYR A 115 7.07 16.70 4.44
C TYR A 115 7.49 16.75 5.89
N PHE A 116 7.17 15.71 6.66
CA PHE A 116 7.77 15.56 7.98
C PHE A 116 7.96 14.09 8.38
N TYR A 117 8.98 13.88 9.21
CA TYR A 117 9.27 12.61 9.85
C TYR A 117 8.65 12.55 11.25
N THR A 118 8.12 11.40 11.63
CA THR A 118 7.62 11.13 12.99
C THR A 118 7.88 9.68 13.38
N LEU A 119 7.75 9.36 14.68
CA LEU A 119 7.79 7.97 15.13
C LEU A 119 6.52 7.23 14.68
N ILE A 120 6.67 5.94 14.38
CA ILE A 120 5.57 5.11 13.84
C ILE A 120 4.35 5.07 14.79
N ASP A 121 4.57 4.99 16.09
CA ASP A 121 3.52 5.02 17.11
C ASP A 121 2.81 6.38 17.18
N ASP A 122 3.53 7.48 17.04
CA ASP A 122 2.94 8.82 16.93
C ASP A 122 2.13 8.98 15.64
N ALA A 123 2.65 8.43 14.52
CA ALA A 123 1.91 8.42 13.26
C ALA A 123 0.58 7.69 13.38
N VAL A 124 0.55 6.50 14.00
CA VAL A 124 -0.69 5.75 14.27
C VAL A 124 -1.70 6.61 15.04
N ALA A 125 -1.25 7.27 16.11
CA ALA A 125 -2.13 8.12 16.92
C ALA A 125 -2.67 9.35 16.17
N ARG A 126 -1.87 9.91 15.25
CA ARG A 126 -2.25 11.05 14.40
C ARG A 126 -3.23 10.65 13.30
N VAL A 127 -2.93 9.56 12.60
CA VAL A 127 -3.77 9.05 11.50
C VAL A 127 -5.19 8.78 11.95
N MET A 128 -5.38 8.13 13.10
CA MET A 128 -6.70 7.81 13.66
C MET A 128 -7.55 9.05 14.01
N LYS A 129 -6.93 10.21 14.16
CA LYS A 129 -7.57 11.49 14.50
C LYS A 129 -7.62 12.46 13.32
N SER A 130 -7.03 12.09 12.19
CA SER A 130 -6.89 12.94 11.02
C SER A 130 -8.15 12.94 10.15
N LYS A 131 -8.26 13.97 9.31
CA LYS A 131 -9.27 14.03 8.24
C LYS A 131 -8.79 13.39 6.93
N GLY A 132 -7.60 12.79 6.91
CA GLY A 132 -6.95 12.33 5.68
C GLY A 132 -6.34 13.47 4.85
N GLY A 133 -6.10 13.20 3.56
CA GLY A 133 -5.51 14.18 2.63
C GLY A 133 -3.98 14.21 2.63
N PHE A 134 -3.33 13.17 3.12
CA PHE A 134 -1.88 13.02 3.13
C PHE A 134 -1.45 11.60 2.74
N ILE A 135 -0.19 11.46 2.37
CA ILE A 135 0.45 10.17 2.13
C ILE A 135 1.24 9.79 3.38
N TRP A 136 1.03 8.59 3.89
CA TRP A 136 1.84 8.05 4.97
C TRP A 136 2.78 6.98 4.41
N ALA A 137 4.08 7.31 4.33
CA ALA A 137 5.13 6.40 3.89
C ALA A 137 5.64 5.54 5.05
N CYS A 138 5.77 4.25 4.79
CA CYS A 138 6.14 3.23 5.76
C CYS A 138 7.16 2.26 5.16
N LYS A 139 7.97 1.64 6.02
CA LYS A 139 8.75 0.45 5.66
C LYS A 139 7.82 -0.70 5.23
N ASN A 140 8.40 -1.75 4.66
CA ASN A 140 7.65 -2.83 4.02
C ASN A 140 6.58 -3.44 4.95
N TYR A 141 6.96 -4.00 6.09
CA TYR A 141 6.02 -4.63 7.01
C TYR A 141 5.06 -3.63 7.68
N ASP A 142 5.58 -2.48 8.09
CA ASP A 142 4.76 -1.42 8.69
C ASP A 142 3.66 -0.98 7.71
N GLY A 143 4.02 -0.79 6.43
CA GLY A 143 3.08 -0.41 5.39
C GLY A 143 2.03 -1.47 5.07
N ASP A 144 2.42 -2.75 5.09
CA ASP A 144 1.50 -3.88 4.92
C ASP A 144 0.40 -3.88 5.99
N VAL A 145 0.81 -3.86 7.25
CA VAL A 145 -0.13 -3.90 8.38
C VAL A 145 -0.98 -2.64 8.46
N MET A 146 -0.37 -1.46 8.24
CA MET A 146 -1.09 -0.19 8.35
C MET A 146 -2.08 0.03 7.22
N SER A 147 -1.78 -0.40 5.99
CA SER A 147 -2.74 -0.31 4.88
C SER A 147 -3.99 -1.15 5.12
N ASP A 148 -3.82 -2.38 5.60
CA ASP A 148 -4.94 -3.27 5.93
C ASP A 148 -5.77 -2.72 7.11
N MET A 149 -5.10 -2.20 8.14
CA MET A 149 -5.78 -1.61 9.29
C MET A 149 -6.66 -0.41 8.88
N ILE A 150 -6.11 0.50 8.11
CA ILE A 150 -6.84 1.70 7.64
C ILE A 150 -7.99 1.29 6.71
N SER A 151 -7.74 0.40 5.74
CA SER A 151 -8.78 -0.08 4.83
C SER A 151 -9.93 -0.75 5.57
N SER A 152 -9.61 -1.58 6.58
CA SER A 152 -10.62 -2.26 7.39
C SER A 152 -11.43 -1.29 8.26
N ALA A 153 -10.83 -0.18 8.70
CA ALA A 153 -11.52 0.83 9.50
C ALA A 153 -12.54 1.65 8.68
N PHE A 154 -12.31 1.81 7.38
CA PHE A 154 -13.14 2.64 6.50
C PHE A 154 -13.98 1.85 5.47
N GLY A 155 -13.88 0.53 5.44
CA GLY A 155 -14.65 -0.28 4.50
C GLY A 155 -14.22 -1.74 4.44
N SER A 156 -14.35 -2.32 3.25
CA SER A 156 -13.92 -3.70 2.96
C SER A 156 -12.53 -3.71 2.32
N LEU A 157 -11.67 -4.63 2.75
CA LEU A 157 -10.40 -4.92 2.06
C LEU A 157 -10.59 -5.19 0.55
N ALA A 158 -11.76 -5.75 0.16
CA ALA A 158 -12.11 -5.99 -1.23
C ALA A 158 -12.33 -4.71 -2.06
N MET A 159 -12.30 -3.54 -1.45
CA MET A 159 -12.33 -2.23 -2.13
C MET A 159 -10.97 -1.57 -2.22
N MET A 160 -9.95 -2.14 -1.57
CA MET A 160 -8.60 -1.58 -1.57
C MET A 160 -7.92 -1.82 -2.91
N THR A 161 -7.40 -0.74 -3.50
CA THR A 161 -6.56 -0.78 -4.69
C THR A 161 -5.11 -0.58 -4.31
N SER A 162 -4.21 -1.09 -5.16
CA SER A 162 -2.78 -0.89 -5.06
C SER A 162 -2.23 -0.31 -6.36
N VAL A 163 -1.26 0.58 -6.23
CA VAL A 163 -0.47 1.06 -7.35
C VAL A 163 1.01 0.97 -7.01
N LEU A 164 1.77 0.28 -7.84
CA LEU A 164 3.22 0.26 -7.79
C LEU A 164 3.75 1.46 -8.58
N VAL A 165 4.54 2.30 -7.94
CA VAL A 165 5.06 3.53 -8.53
C VAL A 165 6.58 3.48 -8.52
N SER A 166 7.19 3.61 -9.69
CA SER A 166 8.65 3.73 -9.81
C SER A 166 9.08 5.20 -9.83
N PRO A 167 10.31 5.53 -9.36
CA PRO A 167 10.85 6.89 -9.45
C PRO A 167 11.06 7.37 -10.88
N HIS A 168 10.96 6.46 -11.87
CA HIS A 168 11.12 6.73 -13.31
C HIS A 168 9.80 6.95 -14.04
N GLY A 169 8.66 7.02 -13.32
CA GLY A 169 7.35 7.30 -13.91
C GLY A 169 6.63 6.07 -14.49
N TYR A 170 7.02 4.86 -14.09
CA TYR A 170 6.27 3.65 -14.41
C TYR A 170 5.24 3.37 -13.32
N TYR A 171 4.06 2.89 -13.72
CA TYR A 171 2.94 2.59 -12.85
C TYR A 171 2.38 1.21 -13.19
N GLU A 172 2.11 0.42 -12.17
CA GLU A 172 1.38 -0.84 -12.27
C GLU A 172 0.20 -0.78 -11.29
N TYR A 173 -1.00 -1.10 -11.77
CA TYR A 173 -2.24 -1.03 -11.00
C TYR A 173 -2.77 -2.43 -10.76
N GLU A 174 -3.13 -2.73 -9.52
CA GLU A 174 -3.66 -4.03 -9.12
C GLU A 174 -4.76 -3.89 -8.07
N ALA A 175 -5.53 -4.96 -7.87
CA ALA A 175 -6.36 -5.09 -6.68
C ALA A 175 -5.47 -5.55 -5.52
N ALA A 176 -5.54 -4.88 -4.38
CA ALA A 176 -4.68 -5.15 -3.22
C ALA A 176 -5.09 -6.41 -2.42
N HIS A 177 -5.85 -7.32 -3.02
CA HIS A 177 -6.29 -8.56 -2.40
C HIS A 177 -5.96 -9.78 -3.26
N GLY A 178 -5.99 -10.97 -2.65
CA GLY A 178 -5.71 -12.23 -3.34
C GLY A 178 -6.80 -12.63 -4.35
N THR A 179 -6.58 -13.76 -5.01
CA THR A 179 -7.37 -14.27 -6.15
C THR A 179 -8.73 -14.85 -5.77
N VAL A 180 -9.11 -14.85 -4.49
CA VAL A 180 -10.40 -15.36 -3.97
C VAL A 180 -10.72 -16.79 -4.49
N GLN A 181 -9.73 -17.68 -4.49
CA GLN A 181 -9.83 -19.05 -5.04
C GLN A 181 -11.07 -19.83 -4.58
N ARG A 182 -11.51 -19.59 -3.34
CA ARG A 182 -12.73 -20.25 -2.80
C ARG A 182 -13.96 -19.94 -3.64
N HIS A 183 -14.12 -18.71 -4.14
CA HIS A 183 -15.25 -18.35 -5.01
C HIS A 183 -15.07 -18.94 -6.41
N TYR A 184 -13.85 -19.00 -6.93
CA TYR A 184 -13.55 -19.62 -8.21
C TYR A 184 -13.93 -21.13 -8.21
N TYR A 185 -13.54 -21.87 -7.18
CA TYR A 185 -13.91 -23.29 -7.06
C TYR A 185 -15.42 -23.52 -6.89
N LYS A 186 -16.14 -22.60 -6.27
CA LYS A 186 -17.61 -22.64 -6.25
C LYS A 186 -18.20 -22.42 -7.64
N HIS A 187 -17.70 -21.42 -8.36
CA HIS A 187 -18.12 -21.16 -9.73
C HIS A 187 -17.91 -22.36 -10.65
N LEU A 188 -16.76 -23.05 -10.56
CA LEU A 188 -16.52 -24.27 -11.32
C LEU A 188 -17.53 -25.42 -11.04
N LYS A 189 -18.17 -25.41 -9.88
CA LYS A 189 -19.23 -26.36 -9.50
C LYS A 189 -20.64 -25.88 -9.92
N GLY A 190 -20.74 -24.76 -10.61
CA GLY A 190 -22.02 -24.15 -10.98
C GLY A 190 -22.72 -23.45 -9.82
N GLU A 191 -22.03 -23.23 -8.68
CA GLU A 191 -22.60 -22.51 -7.54
C GLU A 191 -22.55 -20.98 -7.78
N GLU A 192 -23.57 -20.30 -7.34
CA GLU A 192 -23.62 -18.84 -7.38
C GLU A 192 -22.62 -18.21 -6.37
N THR A 193 -21.94 -17.16 -6.78
CA THR A 193 -21.01 -16.42 -5.93
C THR A 193 -21.31 -14.93 -5.93
N SER A 194 -21.00 -14.26 -4.82
CA SER A 194 -21.08 -12.81 -4.68
C SER A 194 -19.68 -12.28 -4.38
N THR A 195 -18.87 -12.16 -5.44
CA THR A 195 -17.51 -11.64 -5.37
C THR A 195 -17.52 -10.15 -5.65
N ASN A 196 -16.91 -9.35 -4.76
CA ASN A 196 -16.75 -7.92 -4.96
C ASN A 196 -15.66 -7.67 -6.01
N SER A 197 -16.02 -6.99 -7.09
CA SER A 197 -15.10 -6.65 -8.19
C SER A 197 -14.62 -5.20 -8.16
N VAL A 198 -14.97 -4.41 -7.16
CA VAL A 198 -14.67 -2.96 -7.11
C VAL A 198 -13.19 -2.68 -7.20
N ALA A 199 -12.35 -3.35 -6.39
CA ALA A 199 -10.90 -3.12 -6.41
C ALA A 199 -10.28 -3.43 -7.79
N THR A 200 -10.76 -4.49 -8.47
CA THR A 200 -10.31 -4.82 -9.83
C THR A 200 -10.76 -3.76 -10.85
N ILE A 201 -12.01 -3.29 -10.75
CA ILE A 201 -12.49 -2.21 -11.62
C ILE A 201 -11.67 -0.94 -11.39
N PHE A 202 -11.41 -0.57 -10.15
CA PHE A 202 -10.63 0.62 -9.80
C PHE A 202 -9.14 0.50 -10.21
N ALA A 203 -8.57 -0.70 -10.21
CA ALA A 203 -7.25 -0.92 -10.79
C ALA A 203 -7.26 -0.61 -12.30
N TRP A 204 -8.27 -1.07 -13.04
CA TRP A 204 -8.44 -0.75 -14.45
C TRP A 204 -8.68 0.73 -14.69
N THR A 205 -9.55 1.39 -13.94
CA THR A 205 -9.81 2.84 -14.11
C THR A 205 -8.59 3.67 -13.80
N GLY A 206 -7.82 3.31 -12.76
CA GLY A 206 -6.54 3.93 -12.46
C GLY A 206 -5.55 3.82 -13.63
N ALA A 207 -5.40 2.62 -14.21
CA ALA A 207 -4.55 2.38 -15.35
C ALA A 207 -5.02 3.14 -16.61
N LEU A 208 -6.32 3.15 -16.89
CA LEU A 208 -6.91 3.88 -18.01
C LEU A 208 -6.72 5.39 -17.86
N ARG A 209 -6.97 5.93 -16.68
CA ARG A 209 -6.73 7.35 -16.38
C ARG A 209 -5.27 7.72 -16.59
N LYS A 210 -4.35 6.91 -16.04
CA LYS A 210 -2.91 7.15 -16.21
C LYS A 210 -2.50 7.07 -17.66
N ARG A 211 -3.02 6.12 -18.44
CA ARG A 211 -2.78 6.03 -19.89
C ARG A 211 -3.34 7.26 -20.62
N GLY A 212 -4.54 7.71 -20.24
CA GLY A 212 -5.15 8.93 -20.80
C GLY A 212 -4.31 10.17 -20.54
N GLU A 213 -3.76 10.32 -19.33
CA GLU A 213 -2.84 11.41 -18.99
C GLU A 213 -1.57 11.38 -19.86
N LEU A 214 -0.94 10.22 -20.00
CA LEU A 214 0.28 10.05 -20.78
C LEU A 214 0.07 10.33 -22.28
N ASP A 215 -1.07 9.92 -22.81
CA ASP A 215 -1.45 10.11 -24.23
C ASP A 215 -2.15 11.45 -24.49
N LYS A 216 -2.42 12.25 -23.44
CA LYS A 216 -3.24 13.47 -23.52
C LYS A 216 -4.63 13.19 -24.10
N ASN A 217 -5.20 12.05 -23.77
CA ASN A 217 -6.52 11.60 -24.18
C ASN A 217 -7.55 11.83 -23.05
N GLN A 218 -8.15 13.00 -23.04
CA GLN A 218 -9.13 13.37 -22.01
C GLN A 218 -10.35 12.45 -22.00
N ALA A 219 -10.82 11.99 -23.16
CA ALA A 219 -11.97 11.09 -23.25
C ALA A 219 -11.74 9.76 -22.51
N LEU A 220 -10.49 9.28 -22.47
CA LEU A 220 -10.14 8.08 -21.71
C LEU A 220 -10.13 8.35 -20.20
N CYS A 221 -9.68 9.52 -19.76
CA CYS A 221 -9.75 9.95 -18.36
C CYS A 221 -11.22 10.09 -17.92
N ASP A 222 -12.04 10.78 -18.71
CA ASP A 222 -13.47 10.98 -18.42
C ASP A 222 -14.24 9.65 -18.35
N PHE A 223 -13.90 8.69 -19.20
CA PHE A 223 -14.48 7.34 -19.14
C PHE A 223 -14.11 6.62 -17.83
N ALA A 224 -12.85 6.69 -17.42
CA ALA A 224 -12.39 6.09 -16.16
C ALA A 224 -13.13 6.70 -14.96
N ASP A 225 -13.28 8.03 -14.92
CA ASP A 225 -14.00 8.74 -13.86
C ASP A 225 -15.48 8.36 -13.82
N LYS A 226 -16.14 8.26 -14.99
CA LYS A 226 -17.54 7.82 -15.09
C LYS A 226 -17.73 6.39 -14.63
N LEU A 227 -16.79 5.48 -14.92
CA LEU A 227 -16.87 4.09 -14.47
C LEU A 227 -16.72 3.98 -12.94
N GLU A 228 -15.80 4.73 -12.33
CA GLU A 228 -15.68 4.80 -10.87
C GLU A 228 -16.95 5.36 -10.24
N ALA A 229 -17.48 6.47 -10.76
CA ALA A 229 -18.72 7.07 -10.29
C ALA A 229 -19.91 6.10 -10.40
N ALA A 230 -20.01 5.32 -11.48
CA ALA A 230 -21.04 4.30 -11.65
C ALA A 230 -20.95 3.18 -10.62
N CYS A 231 -19.73 2.74 -10.26
CA CYS A 231 -19.52 1.76 -9.18
C CYS A 231 -20.01 2.31 -7.83
N LEU A 232 -19.59 3.52 -7.48
CA LEU A 232 -19.99 4.17 -6.21
C LEU A 232 -21.50 4.37 -6.16
N LYS A 233 -22.11 4.92 -7.21
CA LYS A 233 -23.54 5.14 -7.30
C LYS A 233 -24.35 3.84 -7.19
N THR A 234 -23.85 2.75 -7.77
CA THR A 234 -24.50 1.44 -7.64
C THR A 234 -24.54 1.00 -6.18
N ILE A 235 -23.41 1.11 -5.46
CA ILE A 235 -23.32 0.74 -4.05
C ILE A 235 -24.17 1.69 -3.18
N GLU A 236 -24.09 2.99 -3.38
CA GLU A 236 -24.86 4.01 -2.65
C GLU A 236 -26.37 3.87 -2.85
N SER A 237 -26.81 3.34 -4.00
CA SER A 237 -28.22 3.00 -4.26
C SER A 237 -28.71 1.76 -3.50
N GLY A 238 -27.85 1.11 -2.71
CA GLY A 238 -28.15 -0.08 -1.93
C GLY A 238 -27.96 -1.40 -2.70
N LYS A 239 -27.45 -1.38 -3.94
CA LYS A 239 -27.15 -2.57 -4.74
C LYS A 239 -25.69 -2.95 -4.56
N MET A 240 -25.40 -4.07 -3.92
CA MET A 240 -24.04 -4.41 -3.54
C MET A 240 -23.79 -5.91 -3.43
N THR A 241 -22.53 -6.31 -3.32
CA THR A 241 -22.12 -7.67 -3.03
C THR A 241 -22.28 -8.02 -1.56
N LYS A 242 -22.27 -9.31 -1.24
CA LYS A 242 -22.54 -9.82 0.11
C LYS A 242 -21.62 -9.25 1.19
N ASP A 243 -20.34 -9.07 0.89
CA ASP A 243 -19.34 -8.51 1.81
C ASP A 243 -19.68 -7.08 2.21
N LEU A 244 -20.09 -6.24 1.26
CA LEU A 244 -20.53 -4.87 1.51
C LEU A 244 -21.86 -4.83 2.27
N ALA A 245 -22.79 -5.72 1.94
CA ALA A 245 -24.07 -5.80 2.63
C ALA A 245 -23.96 -6.16 4.12
N LEU A 246 -22.85 -6.80 4.53
CA LEU A 246 -22.58 -7.14 5.94
C LEU A 246 -22.11 -5.93 6.77
N ILE A 247 -21.59 -4.89 6.14
CA ILE A 247 -20.98 -3.73 6.81
C ILE A 247 -21.70 -2.40 6.52
N THR A 248 -22.63 -2.40 5.56
CA THR A 248 -23.36 -1.18 5.18
C THR A 248 -24.31 -0.72 6.29
N THR A 249 -24.54 0.59 6.35
CA THR A 249 -25.58 1.21 7.19
C THR A 249 -26.90 1.42 6.42
N ILE A 250 -26.95 1.08 5.12
CA ILE A 250 -28.16 1.17 4.30
C ILE A 250 -29.16 0.10 4.77
N GLU A 251 -30.37 0.53 5.06
CA GLU A 251 -31.45 -0.40 5.42
C GLU A 251 -31.90 -1.23 4.21
N ASN A 252 -32.04 -2.55 4.39
CA ASN A 252 -32.50 -3.50 3.37
C ASN A 252 -31.71 -3.46 2.05
N PRO A 253 -30.38 -3.62 2.06
CA PRO A 253 -29.60 -3.60 0.83
C PRO A 253 -29.97 -4.77 -0.08
N VAL A 254 -29.91 -4.54 -1.39
CA VAL A 254 -30.10 -5.56 -2.42
C VAL A 254 -28.78 -6.28 -2.63
N VAL A 255 -28.68 -7.49 -2.10
CA VAL A 255 -27.50 -8.34 -2.26
C VAL A 255 -27.47 -8.95 -3.66
N LEU A 256 -26.45 -8.64 -4.42
CA LEU A 256 -26.26 -9.12 -5.79
C LEU A 256 -25.17 -10.20 -5.86
N ASN A 257 -25.33 -11.16 -6.75
CA ASN A 257 -24.22 -12.02 -7.15
C ASN A 257 -23.24 -11.27 -8.03
N SER A 258 -22.08 -11.87 -8.30
CA SER A 258 -20.98 -11.22 -9.05
C SER A 258 -21.42 -10.70 -10.42
N GLU A 259 -22.17 -11.49 -11.17
CA GLU A 259 -22.63 -11.12 -12.51
C GLU A 259 -23.64 -9.97 -12.47
N ASN A 260 -24.65 -10.05 -11.60
CA ASN A 260 -25.69 -9.03 -11.48
C ASN A 260 -25.12 -7.72 -10.92
N PHE A 261 -24.09 -7.76 -10.07
CA PHE A 261 -23.41 -6.59 -9.59
C PHE A 261 -22.69 -5.84 -10.73
N ILE A 262 -21.95 -6.56 -11.58
CA ILE A 262 -21.31 -5.98 -12.77
C ILE A 262 -22.36 -5.41 -13.74
N LYS A 263 -23.48 -6.11 -13.96
CA LYS A 263 -24.59 -5.63 -14.79
C LYS A 263 -25.22 -4.35 -14.23
N ALA A 264 -25.36 -4.24 -12.91
CA ALA A 264 -25.88 -3.04 -12.28
C ALA A 264 -24.94 -1.84 -12.48
N ILE A 265 -23.62 -2.03 -12.31
CA ILE A 265 -22.62 -1.00 -12.59
C ILE A 265 -22.66 -0.59 -14.07
N ARG A 266 -22.75 -1.55 -14.99
CA ARG A 266 -22.88 -1.26 -16.41
C ARG A 266 -24.10 -0.38 -16.71
N THR A 267 -25.24 -0.65 -16.13
CA THR A 267 -26.47 0.14 -16.32
C THR A 267 -26.27 1.59 -15.88
N GLU A 268 -25.63 1.82 -14.73
CA GLU A 268 -25.33 3.17 -14.25
C GLU A 268 -24.29 3.88 -15.14
N LEU A 269 -23.30 3.15 -15.65
CA LEU A 269 -22.31 3.70 -16.57
C LEU A 269 -22.96 4.10 -17.90
N GLU A 270 -23.76 3.24 -18.52
CA GLU A 270 -24.45 3.52 -19.80
C GLU A 270 -25.36 4.76 -19.67
N ALA A 271 -26.04 4.93 -18.54
CA ALA A 271 -26.83 6.12 -18.25
C ALA A 271 -26.00 7.41 -18.11
N SER A 272 -24.73 7.30 -17.75
CA SER A 272 -23.80 8.44 -17.63
C SER A 272 -23.09 8.79 -18.94
N LEU A 273 -23.12 7.88 -19.93
CA LEU A 273 -22.51 8.07 -21.23
C LEU A 273 -23.49 8.63 -22.27
N SER A 274 -24.78 8.48 -22.02
CA SER A 274 -25.85 9.05 -22.83
C SER A 274 -26.05 10.53 -22.52
#